data_734e9f27b9a4de875ea551077d8f1db6
#
_entry.id   734e9f27b9a4de875ea551077d8f1db6
#
_cell.length_a   1.000
_cell.length_b   1.000
_cell.length_c   1.000
_cell.angle_alpha   90.00
_cell.angle_beta   90.00
_cell.angle_gamma   90.00
#
_symmetry.space_group_name_H-M   'P 1'
#
loop_
_entity.id
_entity.type
_entity.pdbx_description
1 polymer ?
#
loop_
_entity_poly.entity_id
_entity_poly.type
_entity_poly.pdbx_seq_one_letter_code
_entity_poly.pdbx_strand_id
1 'polypeptide(L)'
;MSRAYLAFTEKGMALAHRLARALPGSVSRCGAGGVRLAEWTSTQFAQADALIFVGAVGIAVRAIAPHCKSKATDPAVVVLDECGRFAVPLLSGHLGGANALARALAEACGAIPVITTATDANGVFAVDEWAKAQGCAVLEPERIKLVSGALLAGHTVRLASDWPVQGTPPAGVALAGAGEAADFALTLAPGKTAPEALHLVPRIGVLGVGCKRGTTADQLEAAFAAFCAAHGLAPAGIRGAASIDLKQDEPGLAAFCAAHGWPVTFYTARQLQAVEGHFTPSAFVRSVTGVDNVCERAAVCAADGPLQVPKQAGGGVTLALAAKPFAPDWSWKDAEP
;
A
#
# COMPACT_ATOMS: atom_id res chain seq x y z
N MET A 1 -10.34 -2.90 3.94
CA MET A 1 -9.84 -4.15 4.58
C MET A 1 -11.01 -5.12 4.70
N SER A 2 -10.94 -6.27 4.01
CA SER A 2 -11.91 -7.37 4.13
C SER A 2 -11.62 -8.15 5.43
N ARG A 3 -12.67 -8.41 6.24
CA ARG A 3 -12.53 -9.06 7.55
C ARG A 3 -13.38 -10.33 7.61
N ALA A 4 -12.83 -11.39 8.19
CA ALA A 4 -13.53 -12.65 8.41
C ALA A 4 -13.49 -13.04 9.89
N TYR A 5 -14.65 -13.20 10.50
CA TYR A 5 -14.83 -13.58 11.90
C TYR A 5 -15.18 -15.07 12.01
N LEU A 6 -14.56 -15.76 12.97
CA LEU A 6 -14.88 -17.15 13.29
C LEU A 6 -15.12 -17.29 14.78
N ALA A 7 -16.24 -17.87 15.17
CA ALA A 7 -16.52 -18.18 16.57
C ALA A 7 -16.93 -19.66 16.72
N PHE A 8 -16.81 -20.19 17.94
CA PHE A 8 -16.98 -21.62 18.23
C PHE A 8 -18.22 -21.89 19.10
N THR A 9 -18.68 -20.90 19.87
CA THR A 9 -19.79 -21.00 20.82
C THR A 9 -20.88 -19.98 20.49
N GLU A 10 -22.09 -20.16 21.03
CA GLU A 10 -23.16 -19.17 20.88
C GLU A 10 -22.77 -17.79 21.45
N LYS A 11 -22.07 -17.80 22.62
CA LYS A 11 -21.58 -16.58 23.24
C LYS A 11 -20.55 -15.89 22.35
N GLY A 12 -19.61 -16.65 21.77
CA GLY A 12 -18.63 -16.15 20.83
C GLY A 12 -19.27 -15.60 19.55
N MET A 13 -20.33 -16.27 19.04
CA MET A 13 -21.09 -15.79 17.88
C MET A 13 -21.77 -14.44 18.16
N ALA A 14 -22.39 -14.28 19.32
CA ALA A 14 -22.99 -13.02 19.71
C ALA A 14 -21.95 -11.86 19.77
N LEU A 15 -20.74 -12.15 20.30
CA LEU A 15 -19.63 -11.20 20.29
C LEU A 15 -19.16 -10.91 18.86
N ALA A 16 -18.94 -11.93 18.03
CA ALA A 16 -18.52 -11.75 16.64
C ALA A 16 -19.51 -10.89 15.83
N HIS A 17 -20.81 -11.12 15.97
CA HIS A 17 -21.83 -10.27 15.34
C HIS A 17 -21.84 -8.84 15.85
N ARG A 18 -21.60 -8.63 17.15
CA ARG A 18 -21.48 -7.28 17.72
C ARG A 18 -20.28 -6.54 17.12
N LEU A 19 -19.11 -7.22 17.04
CA LEU A 19 -17.90 -6.66 16.46
C LEU A 19 -18.05 -6.39 14.96
N ALA A 20 -18.69 -7.30 14.22
CA ALA A 20 -18.92 -7.12 12.79
C ALA A 20 -19.88 -5.97 12.43
N ARG A 21 -20.69 -5.48 13.40
CA ARG A 21 -21.47 -4.25 13.21
C ARG A 21 -20.62 -2.98 13.29
N ALA A 22 -19.61 -2.98 14.15
CA ALA A 22 -18.68 -1.87 14.29
C ALA A 22 -17.59 -1.89 13.21
N LEU A 23 -17.07 -3.07 12.94
CA LEU A 23 -16.00 -3.32 11.96
C LEU A 23 -16.49 -4.38 10.95
N PRO A 24 -17.15 -3.97 9.85
CA PRO A 24 -17.83 -4.87 8.93
C PRO A 24 -16.98 -6.02 8.39
N GLY A 25 -17.56 -7.22 8.36
CA GLY A 25 -16.93 -8.44 7.86
C GLY A 25 -17.88 -9.64 7.88
N SER A 26 -17.48 -10.74 7.25
CA SER A 26 -18.25 -12.00 7.24
C SER A 26 -18.13 -12.70 8.59
N VAL A 27 -19.21 -13.27 9.11
CA VAL A 27 -19.22 -14.01 10.37
C VAL A 27 -19.56 -15.48 10.10
N SER A 28 -18.74 -16.38 10.62
CA SER A 28 -18.91 -17.82 10.48
C SER A 28 -18.88 -18.52 11.84
N ARG A 29 -19.67 -19.60 11.97
CA ARG A 29 -19.64 -20.50 13.12
C ARG A 29 -18.82 -21.75 12.79
N CYS A 30 -17.88 -22.10 13.62
CA CYS A 30 -17.15 -23.36 13.50
C CYS A 30 -17.86 -24.49 14.28
N GLY A 31 -17.96 -25.68 13.68
CA GLY A 31 -18.48 -26.86 14.32
C GLY A 31 -19.75 -27.43 13.66
N ALA A 32 -20.55 -28.21 14.39
CA ALA A 32 -21.73 -28.88 13.85
C ALA A 32 -22.73 -27.90 13.25
N GLY A 33 -23.08 -28.11 11.98
CA GLY A 33 -23.96 -27.22 11.22
C GLY A 33 -23.29 -25.93 10.72
N GLY A 34 -21.98 -25.76 10.92
CA GLY A 34 -21.18 -24.62 10.48
C GLY A 34 -19.99 -25.01 9.62
N VAL A 35 -18.98 -24.15 9.59
CA VAL A 35 -17.76 -24.37 8.80
C VAL A 35 -16.74 -25.28 9.52
N ARG A 36 -15.91 -25.96 8.76
CA ARG A 36 -14.76 -26.71 9.27
C ARG A 36 -13.58 -25.78 9.47
N LEU A 37 -12.94 -25.82 10.64
CA LEU A 37 -11.85 -24.89 10.99
C LEU A 37 -10.74 -24.81 9.93
N ALA A 38 -10.24 -25.96 9.49
CA ALA A 38 -9.14 -26.04 8.54
C ALA A 38 -9.51 -25.44 7.17
N GLU A 39 -10.70 -25.74 6.65
CA GLU A 39 -11.19 -25.26 5.35
C GLU A 39 -11.44 -23.76 5.41
N TRP A 40 -12.11 -23.27 6.46
CA TRP A 40 -12.36 -21.84 6.64
C TRP A 40 -11.05 -21.07 6.75
N THR A 41 -10.11 -21.56 7.58
CA THR A 41 -8.83 -20.89 7.76
C THR A 41 -8.04 -20.84 6.45
N SER A 42 -7.94 -21.95 5.72
CA SER A 42 -7.24 -22.00 4.42
C SER A 42 -7.83 -21.00 3.43
N THR A 43 -9.14 -20.93 3.32
CA THR A 43 -9.83 -20.02 2.39
C THR A 43 -9.63 -18.56 2.82
N GLN A 44 -9.89 -18.24 4.08
CA GLN A 44 -9.86 -16.85 4.53
C GLN A 44 -8.43 -16.32 4.63
N PHE A 45 -7.45 -17.16 4.98
CA PHE A 45 -6.04 -16.75 5.01
C PHE A 45 -5.51 -16.34 3.64
N ALA A 46 -6.07 -16.89 2.56
CA ALA A 46 -5.72 -16.55 1.19
C ALA A 46 -6.49 -15.36 0.61
N GLN A 47 -7.68 -15.05 1.16
CA GLN A 47 -8.61 -14.12 0.53
C GLN A 47 -8.92 -12.86 1.35
N ALA A 48 -8.87 -12.96 2.68
CA ALA A 48 -9.20 -11.86 3.56
C ALA A 48 -7.94 -11.07 3.98
N ASP A 49 -8.11 -9.76 4.19
CA ASP A 49 -7.04 -8.93 4.76
C ASP A 49 -6.86 -9.19 6.26
N ALA A 50 -7.91 -9.64 6.94
CA ALA A 50 -7.86 -9.93 8.38
C ALA A 50 -8.75 -11.10 8.79
N LEU A 51 -8.22 -11.96 9.68
CA LEU A 51 -8.94 -13.03 10.35
C LEU A 51 -9.12 -12.69 11.84
N ILE A 52 -10.35 -12.77 12.32
CA ILE A 52 -10.69 -12.54 13.72
C ILE A 52 -11.28 -13.81 14.32
N PHE A 53 -10.55 -14.44 15.23
CA PHE A 53 -11.03 -15.60 15.96
C PHE A 53 -11.63 -15.16 17.31
N VAL A 54 -12.86 -15.59 17.58
CA VAL A 54 -13.49 -15.41 18.89
C VAL A 54 -13.49 -16.75 19.61
N GLY A 55 -12.46 -16.96 20.42
CA GLY A 55 -12.21 -18.25 21.09
C GLY A 55 -10.81 -18.34 21.70
N ALA A 56 -10.32 -19.56 21.91
CA ALA A 56 -9.02 -19.78 22.51
C ALA A 56 -7.86 -19.50 21.56
N VAL A 57 -6.84 -18.77 22.01
CA VAL A 57 -5.61 -18.44 21.25
C VAL A 57 -4.96 -19.69 20.66
N GLY A 58 -4.88 -20.79 21.42
CA GLY A 58 -4.25 -22.04 20.97
C GLY A 58 -4.96 -22.70 19.78
N ILE A 59 -6.27 -22.49 19.61
CA ILE A 59 -7.02 -22.97 18.43
C ILE A 59 -6.61 -22.14 17.20
N ALA A 60 -6.59 -20.82 17.33
CA ALA A 60 -6.20 -19.94 16.24
C ALA A 60 -4.76 -20.20 15.80
N VAL A 61 -3.82 -20.32 16.74
CA VAL A 61 -2.40 -20.62 16.43
C VAL A 61 -2.26 -21.90 15.62
N ARG A 62 -2.91 -23.01 16.06
CA ARG A 62 -2.84 -24.27 15.31
C ARG A 62 -3.50 -24.19 13.94
N ALA A 63 -4.55 -23.40 13.82
CA ALA A 63 -5.26 -23.24 12.55
C ALA A 63 -4.43 -22.45 11.53
N ILE A 64 -3.77 -21.37 11.93
CA ILE A 64 -3.00 -20.50 11.02
C ILE A 64 -1.58 -21.00 10.73
N ALA A 65 -0.97 -21.77 11.65
CA ALA A 65 0.43 -22.18 11.55
C ALA A 65 0.82 -22.81 10.20
N PRO A 66 0.00 -23.68 9.56
CA PRO A 66 0.33 -24.26 8.26
C PRO A 66 0.35 -23.24 7.08
N HIS A 67 -0.22 -22.06 7.28
CA HIS A 67 -0.41 -21.06 6.23
C HIS A 67 0.57 -19.88 6.35
N CYS A 68 1.23 -19.71 7.50
CA CYS A 68 2.15 -18.61 7.74
C CYS A 68 3.37 -18.67 6.81
N LYS A 69 3.66 -17.58 6.11
CA LYS A 69 4.78 -17.45 5.15
C LYS A 69 5.66 -16.25 5.44
N SER A 70 5.08 -15.07 5.52
CA SER A 70 5.83 -13.82 5.67
C SER A 70 4.98 -12.74 6.34
N LYS A 71 5.60 -12.00 7.26
CA LYS A 71 4.99 -10.82 7.88
C LYS A 71 4.57 -9.71 6.91
N ALA A 72 5.08 -9.74 5.67
CA ALA A 72 4.77 -8.77 4.63
C ALA A 72 3.53 -9.14 3.82
N THR A 73 3.16 -10.41 3.75
CA THR A 73 2.08 -10.92 2.90
C THR A 73 0.97 -11.62 3.64
N ASP A 74 1.25 -12.11 4.85
CA ASP A 74 0.25 -12.81 5.65
C ASP A 74 -0.80 -11.82 6.19
N PRO A 75 -2.08 -12.20 6.25
CA PRO A 75 -3.14 -11.34 6.74
C PRO A 75 -2.97 -10.99 8.22
N ALA A 76 -3.62 -9.93 8.66
CA ALA A 76 -3.76 -9.65 10.09
C ALA A 76 -4.52 -10.77 10.79
N VAL A 77 -4.02 -11.26 11.92
CA VAL A 77 -4.76 -12.23 12.73
C VAL A 77 -4.89 -11.70 14.15
N VAL A 78 -6.13 -11.58 14.62
CA VAL A 78 -6.47 -11.18 15.99
C VAL A 78 -7.35 -12.22 16.63
N VAL A 79 -7.11 -12.50 17.91
CA VAL A 79 -7.96 -13.39 18.72
C VAL A 79 -8.57 -12.60 19.86
N LEU A 80 -9.88 -12.78 20.05
CA LEU A 80 -10.57 -12.34 21.25
C LEU A 80 -11.03 -13.57 22.04
N ASP A 81 -10.96 -13.53 23.38
CA ASP A 81 -11.65 -14.50 24.19
C ASP A 81 -13.18 -14.35 24.05
N GLU A 82 -13.94 -15.41 24.25
CA GLU A 82 -15.41 -15.37 24.03
C GLU A 82 -16.16 -14.43 24.99
N CYS A 83 -15.50 -13.98 26.05
CA CYS A 83 -16.03 -12.98 26.96
C CYS A 83 -15.73 -11.53 26.52
N GLY A 84 -14.88 -11.37 25.50
CA GLY A 84 -14.47 -10.05 25.00
C GLY A 84 -13.64 -9.26 26.00
N ARG A 85 -12.81 -9.92 26.82
CA ARG A 85 -11.94 -9.26 27.80
C ARG A 85 -10.59 -8.88 27.22
N PHE A 86 -10.07 -9.66 26.27
CA PHE A 86 -8.76 -9.45 25.66
C PHE A 86 -8.83 -9.53 24.14
N ALA A 87 -8.14 -8.63 23.46
CA ALA A 87 -7.90 -8.66 22.02
C ALA A 87 -6.40 -8.82 21.76
N VAL A 88 -6.00 -9.98 21.21
CA VAL A 88 -4.60 -10.37 21.08
C VAL A 88 -4.22 -10.44 19.59
N PRO A 89 -3.37 -9.53 19.07
CA PRO A 89 -2.83 -9.66 17.73
C PRO A 89 -1.82 -10.80 17.69
N LEU A 90 -2.05 -11.81 16.83
CA LEU A 90 -1.20 -12.99 16.72
C LEU A 90 -0.20 -12.90 15.56
N LEU A 91 -0.60 -12.30 14.45
CA LEU A 91 0.18 -12.30 13.22
C LEU A 91 0.05 -10.95 12.50
N SER A 92 1.13 -10.52 11.84
CA SER A 92 1.19 -9.32 11.00
C SER A 92 0.80 -8.03 11.77
N GLY A 93 1.43 -7.82 12.93
CA GLY A 93 1.12 -6.74 13.88
C GLY A 93 1.12 -5.35 13.26
N HIS A 94 2.23 -4.95 12.62
CA HIS A 94 2.42 -3.62 12.03
C HIS A 94 1.93 -3.55 10.58
N LEU A 95 2.71 -4.06 9.60
CA LEU A 95 2.38 -3.98 8.17
C LEU A 95 1.01 -4.56 7.85
N GLY A 96 0.68 -5.74 8.38
CA GLY A 96 -0.64 -6.35 8.21
C GLY A 96 -1.75 -5.60 8.98
N GLY A 97 -1.39 -4.84 10.04
CA GLY A 97 -2.31 -4.02 10.82
C GLY A 97 -3.03 -4.75 11.96
N ALA A 98 -2.55 -5.92 12.40
CA ALA A 98 -3.20 -6.64 13.49
C ALA A 98 -3.18 -5.86 14.82
N ASN A 99 -2.15 -5.05 15.10
CA ASN A 99 -2.11 -4.21 16.31
C ASN A 99 -3.20 -3.13 16.28
N ALA A 100 -3.34 -2.41 15.17
CA ALA A 100 -4.39 -1.40 14.99
C ALA A 100 -5.79 -2.05 15.06
N LEU A 101 -5.97 -3.21 14.39
CA LEU A 101 -7.21 -3.96 14.43
C LEU A 101 -7.56 -4.44 15.84
N ALA A 102 -6.56 -4.91 16.61
CA ALA A 102 -6.79 -5.31 17.99
C ALA A 102 -7.23 -4.14 18.88
N ARG A 103 -6.68 -2.93 18.69
CA ARG A 103 -7.13 -1.70 19.37
C ARG A 103 -8.58 -1.36 19.01
N ALA A 104 -8.91 -1.36 17.71
CA ALA A 104 -10.26 -1.03 17.25
C ALA A 104 -11.30 -2.07 17.73
N LEU A 105 -10.98 -3.36 17.70
CA LEU A 105 -11.85 -4.42 18.25
C LEU A 105 -12.02 -4.27 19.76
N ALA A 106 -10.94 -3.92 20.48
CA ALA A 106 -10.96 -3.69 21.91
C ALA A 106 -11.87 -2.50 22.27
N GLU A 107 -11.76 -1.40 21.55
CA GLU A 107 -12.65 -0.23 21.71
C GLU A 107 -14.12 -0.60 21.47
N ALA A 108 -14.42 -1.36 20.42
CA ALA A 108 -15.77 -1.76 20.06
C ALA A 108 -16.46 -2.68 21.10
N CYS A 109 -15.70 -3.37 21.96
CA CYS A 109 -16.29 -4.29 22.94
C CYS A 109 -15.84 -4.05 24.39
N GLY A 110 -14.98 -3.08 24.67
CA GLY A 110 -14.43 -2.80 25.99
C GLY A 110 -13.34 -3.82 26.41
N ALA A 111 -12.69 -4.46 25.45
CA ALA A 111 -11.60 -5.39 25.72
C ALA A 111 -10.28 -4.66 26.02
N ILE A 112 -9.31 -5.40 26.55
CA ILE A 112 -7.92 -4.94 26.70
C ILE A 112 -7.11 -5.42 25.50
N PRO A 113 -6.52 -4.53 24.68
CA PRO A 113 -5.62 -4.94 23.60
C PRO A 113 -4.28 -5.40 24.20
N VAL A 114 -3.86 -6.64 23.89
CA VAL A 114 -2.63 -7.24 24.41
C VAL A 114 -1.53 -7.16 23.36
N ILE A 115 -0.97 -5.97 23.16
CA ILE A 115 0.05 -5.69 22.16
C ILE A 115 1.44 -5.96 22.77
N THR A 116 2.22 -6.82 22.10
CA THR A 116 3.51 -7.31 22.62
C THR A 116 4.70 -6.95 21.72
N THR A 117 4.48 -6.20 20.64
CA THR A 117 5.57 -5.75 19.77
C THR A 117 6.51 -4.82 20.51
N ALA A 118 7.83 -5.01 20.34
CA ALA A 118 8.84 -4.29 21.11
C ALA A 118 8.76 -2.77 20.92
N THR A 119 8.48 -2.30 19.70
CA THR A 119 8.31 -0.87 19.41
C THR A 119 7.14 -0.25 20.13
N ASP A 120 5.98 -0.95 20.17
CA ASP A 120 4.81 -0.49 20.92
C ASP A 120 5.07 -0.49 22.44
N ALA A 121 5.66 -1.59 22.95
CA ALA A 121 5.94 -1.75 24.38
C ALA A 121 6.93 -0.70 24.92
N ASN A 122 7.87 -0.24 24.09
CA ASN A 122 8.85 0.77 24.44
C ASN A 122 8.48 2.18 23.96
N GLY A 123 7.36 2.35 23.27
CA GLY A 123 6.89 3.65 22.79
C GLY A 123 7.79 4.30 21.73
N VAL A 124 8.61 3.52 21.02
CA VAL A 124 9.51 4.03 19.97
C VAL A 124 8.77 4.11 18.63
N PHE A 125 9.31 4.92 17.73
CA PHE A 125 8.77 5.09 16.39
C PHE A 125 8.75 3.77 15.61
N ALA A 126 7.60 3.44 15.01
CA ALA A 126 7.40 2.26 14.17
C ALA A 126 7.36 2.68 12.69
N VAL A 127 8.49 2.54 12.00
CA VAL A 127 8.68 3.01 10.62
C VAL A 127 7.69 2.35 9.63
N ASP A 128 7.31 1.11 9.87
CA ASP A 128 6.39 0.36 9.03
C ASP A 128 4.92 0.75 9.29
N GLU A 129 4.53 1.06 10.53
CA GLU A 129 3.22 1.64 10.83
C GLU A 129 3.12 3.05 10.21
N TRP A 130 4.18 3.86 10.34
CA TRP A 130 4.24 5.17 9.72
C TRP A 130 4.12 5.08 8.19
N ALA A 131 4.86 4.17 7.56
CA ALA A 131 4.78 3.94 6.12
C ALA A 131 3.33 3.63 5.68
N LYS A 132 2.64 2.78 6.43
CA LYS A 132 1.23 2.45 6.19
C LYS A 132 0.32 3.66 6.37
N ALA A 133 0.48 4.43 7.44
CA ALA A 133 -0.29 5.65 7.71
C ALA A 133 -0.12 6.69 6.58
N GLN A 134 1.11 6.81 6.03
CA GLN A 134 1.40 7.69 4.91
C GLN A 134 1.04 7.09 3.53
N GLY A 135 0.41 5.91 3.47
CA GLY A 135 0.03 5.24 2.21
C GLY A 135 1.22 4.79 1.36
N CYS A 136 2.34 4.47 2.00
CA CYS A 136 3.57 4.04 1.34
C CYS A 136 3.66 2.51 1.23
N ALA A 137 4.25 2.04 0.14
CA ALA A 137 4.78 0.70 0.04
C ALA A 137 6.17 0.65 0.68
N VAL A 138 6.49 -0.47 1.34
CA VAL A 138 7.82 -0.77 1.89
C VAL A 138 8.52 -1.73 0.94
N LEU A 139 9.68 -1.35 0.38
CA LEU A 139 10.34 -2.18 -0.62
C LEU A 139 11.18 -3.31 0.00
N GLU A 140 11.90 -3.01 1.07
CA GLU A 140 12.80 -3.95 1.75
C GLU A 140 12.31 -4.23 3.19
N PRO A 141 11.23 -5.03 3.36
CA PRO A 141 10.63 -5.25 4.68
C PRO A 141 11.59 -5.92 5.69
N GLU A 142 12.64 -6.59 5.22
CA GLU A 142 13.70 -7.13 6.05
C GLU A 142 14.58 -6.04 6.70
N ARG A 143 14.65 -4.83 6.11
CA ARG A 143 15.39 -3.69 6.65
C ARG A 143 14.64 -2.95 7.77
N ILE A 144 13.33 -3.16 7.93
CA ILE A 144 12.55 -2.60 9.05
C ILE A 144 13.22 -2.91 10.39
N LYS A 145 13.74 -4.14 10.55
CA LYS A 145 14.42 -4.56 11.78
C LYS A 145 15.68 -3.75 12.11
N LEU A 146 16.35 -3.19 11.09
CA LEU A 146 17.55 -2.36 11.29
C LEU A 146 17.14 -1.01 11.88
N VAL A 147 16.13 -0.36 11.30
CA VAL A 147 15.58 0.91 11.80
C VAL A 147 15.02 0.75 13.20
N SER A 148 14.13 -0.24 13.39
CA SER A 148 13.51 -0.50 14.71
C SER A 148 14.53 -0.93 15.76
N GLY A 149 15.53 -1.73 15.39
CA GLY A 149 16.60 -2.17 16.29
C GLY A 149 17.49 -1.02 16.75
N ALA A 150 17.84 -0.10 15.85
CA ALA A 150 18.62 1.11 16.19
C ALA A 150 17.84 1.98 17.19
N LEU A 151 16.53 2.21 16.94
CA LEU A 151 15.68 2.98 17.86
C LEU A 151 15.53 2.31 19.24
N LEU A 152 15.34 1.01 19.27
CA LEU A 152 15.27 0.25 20.54
C LEU A 152 16.58 0.26 21.31
N ALA A 153 17.71 0.37 20.61
CA ALA A 153 19.03 0.55 21.22
C ALA A 153 19.34 2.00 21.64
N GLY A 154 18.40 2.93 21.46
CA GLY A 154 18.56 4.35 21.79
C GLY A 154 19.37 5.16 20.77
N HIS A 155 19.63 4.60 19.58
CA HIS A 155 20.30 5.32 18.50
C HIS A 155 19.32 6.19 17.72
N THR A 156 19.81 7.30 17.15
CA THR A 156 19.04 8.12 16.22
C THR A 156 19.10 7.53 14.82
N VAL A 157 17.93 7.42 14.16
CA VAL A 157 17.79 7.03 12.74
C VAL A 157 17.47 8.27 11.88
N ARG A 158 17.96 8.27 10.64
CA ARG A 158 17.84 9.41 9.72
C ARG A 158 16.93 9.09 8.55
N LEU A 159 16.02 10.02 8.27
CA LEU A 159 15.13 10.01 7.10
C LEU A 159 15.69 10.91 6.00
N ALA A 160 15.91 10.37 4.80
CA ALA A 160 15.97 11.15 3.56
C ALA A 160 14.56 11.23 2.94
N SER A 161 14.09 12.42 2.56
CA SER A 161 12.74 12.59 2.02
C SER A 161 12.73 13.56 0.84
N ASP A 162 12.03 13.18 -0.24
CA ASP A 162 11.77 14.05 -1.39
C ASP A 162 10.72 15.13 -1.06
N TRP A 163 10.03 15.00 0.07
CA TRP A 163 8.99 15.96 0.52
C TRP A 163 9.29 16.46 1.92
N PRO A 164 8.92 17.71 2.23
CA PRO A 164 8.93 18.18 3.61
C PRO A 164 7.90 17.37 4.43
N VAL A 165 8.35 16.79 5.55
CA VAL A 165 7.48 16.07 6.49
C VAL A 165 6.97 17.05 7.54
N GLN A 166 5.64 17.17 7.67
CA GLN A 166 5.00 18.13 8.57
C GLN A 166 5.10 17.69 10.04
N GLY A 167 5.21 18.68 10.93
CA GLY A 167 5.27 18.45 12.37
C GLY A 167 6.68 18.19 12.87
N THR A 168 6.77 17.73 14.12
CA THR A 168 8.05 17.45 14.80
C THR A 168 8.39 15.97 14.67
N PRO A 169 9.60 15.60 14.23
CA PRO A 169 10.03 14.21 14.22
C PRO A 169 9.88 13.56 15.60
N PRO A 170 9.47 12.30 15.67
CA PRO A 170 9.40 11.57 16.93
C PRO A 170 10.79 11.36 17.54
N ALA A 171 10.83 11.08 18.84
CA ALA A 171 12.09 10.83 19.55
C ALA A 171 12.93 9.75 18.84
N GLY A 172 14.20 10.00 18.67
CA GLY A 172 15.15 9.12 17.98
C GLY A 172 15.10 9.19 16.45
N VAL A 173 14.28 10.07 15.85
CA VAL A 173 14.23 10.27 14.40
C VAL A 173 14.74 11.67 14.06
N ALA A 174 15.59 11.78 13.03
CA ALA A 174 16.08 13.03 12.48
C ALA A 174 15.97 13.03 10.96
N LEU A 175 15.93 14.24 10.36
CA LEU A 175 16.07 14.37 8.91
C LEU A 175 17.56 14.28 8.55
N ALA A 176 17.86 13.55 7.48
CA ALA A 176 19.21 13.52 6.92
C ALA A 176 19.55 14.85 6.26
N GLY A 177 20.73 15.37 6.55
CA GLY A 177 21.29 16.53 5.84
C GLY A 177 21.77 16.17 4.43
N ALA A 178 22.09 17.18 3.63
CA ALA A 178 22.61 16.97 2.29
C ALA A 178 23.91 16.15 2.32
N GLY A 179 23.92 14.98 1.67
CA GLY A 179 25.08 14.09 1.63
C GLY A 179 25.27 13.19 2.86
N GLU A 180 24.38 13.25 3.85
CA GLU A 180 24.39 12.32 4.97
C GLU A 180 23.75 10.98 4.58
N ALA A 181 24.24 9.88 5.18
CA ALA A 181 23.64 8.58 5.07
C ALA A 181 22.25 8.57 5.75
N ALA A 182 21.28 7.93 5.12
CA ALA A 182 19.96 7.75 5.67
C ALA A 182 19.70 6.27 6.01
N ASP A 183 19.00 6.03 7.11
CA ASP A 183 18.55 4.70 7.52
C ASP A 183 17.28 4.29 6.80
N PHE A 184 16.43 5.27 6.48
CA PHE A 184 15.23 5.06 5.67
C PHE A 184 14.97 6.28 4.77
N ALA A 185 14.30 6.04 3.64
CA ALA A 185 14.05 7.06 2.63
C ALA A 185 12.60 7.07 2.19
N LEU A 186 12.01 8.26 2.05
CA LEU A 186 10.68 8.50 1.51
C LEU A 186 10.83 9.10 0.11
N THR A 187 10.62 8.30 -0.93
CA THR A 187 10.94 8.68 -2.31
C THR A 187 10.13 7.89 -3.35
N LEU A 188 9.91 8.44 -4.54
CA LEU A 188 9.43 7.68 -5.71
C LEU A 188 10.58 7.02 -6.48
N ALA A 189 11.81 7.47 -6.27
CA ALA A 189 12.99 7.05 -7.02
C ALA A 189 14.06 6.39 -6.13
N PRO A 190 13.78 5.22 -5.52
CA PRO A 190 14.73 4.55 -4.62
C PRO A 190 16.05 4.21 -5.29
N GLY A 191 16.06 3.95 -6.61
CA GLY A 191 17.29 3.72 -7.37
C GLY A 191 18.26 4.92 -7.42
N LYS A 192 17.83 6.09 -6.97
CA LYS A 192 18.64 7.32 -6.93
C LYS A 192 18.85 7.88 -5.53
N THR A 193 18.14 7.36 -4.54
CA THR A 193 18.10 7.91 -3.19
C THR A 193 18.53 6.85 -2.18
N ALA A 194 19.63 7.09 -1.47
CA ALA A 194 20.11 6.29 -0.33
C ALA A 194 20.00 4.74 -0.56
N PRO A 195 20.80 4.13 -1.44
CA PRO A 195 20.62 2.74 -1.92
C PRO A 195 20.64 1.68 -0.80
N GLU A 196 21.26 2.00 0.34
CA GLU A 196 21.32 1.11 1.51
C GLU A 196 20.19 1.34 2.52
N ALA A 197 19.35 2.35 2.32
CA ALA A 197 18.24 2.67 3.20
C ALA A 197 17.05 1.71 3.04
N LEU A 198 16.14 1.72 4.02
CA LEU A 198 14.79 1.19 3.87
C LEU A 198 13.97 2.17 3.03
N HIS A 199 13.42 1.75 1.89
CA HIS A 199 12.65 2.65 1.05
C HIS A 199 11.15 2.55 1.30
N LEU A 200 10.56 3.71 1.55
CA LEU A 200 9.14 3.95 1.68
C LEU A 200 8.65 4.70 0.44
N VAL A 201 7.81 4.07 -0.35
CA VAL A 201 7.39 4.61 -1.66
C VAL A 201 5.92 4.98 -1.61
N PRO A 202 5.57 6.28 -1.63
CA PRO A 202 4.18 6.71 -1.58
C PRO A 202 3.44 6.33 -2.87
N ARG A 203 2.23 5.80 -2.75
CA ARG A 203 1.40 5.37 -3.89
C ARG A 203 0.64 6.54 -4.50
N ILE A 204 1.36 7.47 -5.07
CA ILE A 204 0.83 8.75 -5.59
C ILE A 204 1.02 8.92 -7.10
N GLY A 205 1.83 8.08 -7.74
CA GLY A 205 2.17 8.19 -9.15
C GLY A 205 1.03 7.78 -10.07
N VAL A 206 0.83 8.51 -11.15
CA VAL A 206 -0.06 8.16 -12.28
C VAL A 206 0.76 8.08 -13.55
N LEU A 207 0.72 6.92 -14.20
CA LEU A 207 1.42 6.68 -15.44
C LEU A 207 0.56 7.15 -16.62
N GLY A 208 1.00 8.16 -17.34
CA GLY A 208 0.40 8.55 -18.62
C GLY A 208 0.94 7.67 -19.73
N VAL A 209 0.04 7.05 -20.48
CA VAL A 209 0.39 6.07 -21.51
C VAL A 209 -0.11 6.54 -22.89
N GLY A 210 0.78 6.57 -23.87
CA GLY A 210 0.46 6.62 -25.28
C GLY A 210 1.08 5.45 -26.00
N CYS A 211 0.34 4.80 -26.90
CA CYS A 211 0.84 3.66 -27.65
C CYS A 211 0.24 3.61 -29.07
N LYS A 212 0.90 2.92 -29.97
CA LYS A 212 0.33 2.58 -31.28
C LYS A 212 -0.84 1.63 -31.13
N ARG A 213 -1.73 1.58 -32.12
CA ARG A 213 -2.80 0.58 -32.15
C ARG A 213 -2.21 -0.83 -32.23
N GLY A 214 -2.75 -1.76 -31.44
CA GLY A 214 -2.31 -3.13 -31.39
C GLY A 214 -0.99 -3.36 -30.62
N THR A 215 -0.51 -2.39 -29.85
CA THR A 215 0.64 -2.59 -28.93
C THR A 215 0.26 -3.64 -27.89
N THR A 216 1.11 -4.66 -27.73
CA THR A 216 0.86 -5.76 -26.78
C THR A 216 1.15 -5.35 -25.32
N ALA A 217 0.62 -6.11 -24.36
CA ALA A 217 0.93 -5.92 -22.95
C ALA A 217 2.43 -6.09 -22.65
N ASP A 218 3.09 -7.06 -23.28
CA ASP A 218 4.54 -7.31 -23.11
C ASP A 218 5.37 -6.12 -23.62
N GLN A 219 4.96 -5.48 -24.72
CA GLN A 219 5.63 -4.28 -25.22
C GLN A 219 5.47 -3.10 -24.27
N LEU A 220 4.29 -2.93 -23.68
CA LEU A 220 4.04 -1.91 -22.65
C LEU A 220 4.86 -2.19 -21.39
N GLU A 221 4.92 -3.44 -20.94
CA GLU A 221 5.72 -3.87 -19.78
C GLU A 221 7.22 -3.60 -20.01
N ALA A 222 7.75 -3.97 -21.16
CA ALA A 222 9.15 -3.72 -21.49
C ALA A 222 9.47 -2.21 -21.52
N ALA A 223 8.58 -1.39 -22.10
CA ALA A 223 8.71 0.07 -22.09
C ALA A 223 8.63 0.65 -20.69
N PHE A 224 7.72 0.15 -19.85
CA PHE A 224 7.56 0.56 -18.46
C PHE A 224 8.79 0.17 -17.61
N ALA A 225 9.28 -1.05 -17.73
CA ALA A 225 10.50 -1.48 -17.03
C ALA A 225 11.71 -0.61 -17.40
N ALA A 226 11.88 -0.29 -18.69
CA ALA A 226 12.93 0.61 -19.15
C ALA A 226 12.75 2.04 -18.63
N PHE A 227 11.51 2.54 -18.57
CA PHE A 227 11.16 3.84 -18.00
C PHE A 227 11.50 3.91 -16.50
N CYS A 228 11.10 2.90 -15.72
CA CYS A 228 11.43 2.81 -14.30
C CYS A 228 12.93 2.76 -14.06
N ALA A 229 13.66 1.92 -14.82
CA ALA A 229 15.12 1.79 -14.69
C ALA A 229 15.84 3.11 -15.00
N ALA A 230 15.47 3.81 -16.09
CA ALA A 230 16.08 5.07 -16.48
C ALA A 230 15.91 6.18 -15.44
N HIS A 231 14.81 6.17 -14.72
CA HIS A 231 14.48 7.20 -13.73
C HIS A 231 14.66 6.74 -12.27
N GLY A 232 15.04 5.49 -12.03
CA GLY A 232 15.21 4.91 -10.71
C GLY A 232 13.90 4.74 -9.94
N LEU A 233 12.76 4.68 -10.64
CA LEU A 233 11.42 4.65 -10.06
C LEU A 233 11.07 3.25 -9.53
N ALA A 234 10.28 3.22 -8.46
CA ALA A 234 9.67 2.00 -8.00
C ALA A 234 8.25 1.83 -8.58
N PRO A 235 7.93 0.70 -9.25
CA PRO A 235 6.57 0.41 -9.71
C PRO A 235 5.51 0.49 -8.61
N ALA A 236 5.88 0.19 -7.37
CA ALA A 236 5.01 0.25 -6.19
C ALA A 236 4.46 1.68 -5.91
N GLY A 237 5.11 2.73 -6.43
CA GLY A 237 4.65 4.12 -6.32
C GLY A 237 3.52 4.46 -7.28
N ILE A 238 3.23 3.60 -8.27
CA ILE A 238 2.18 3.85 -9.26
C ILE A 238 0.83 3.35 -8.72
N ARG A 239 -0.16 4.22 -8.78
CA ARG A 239 -1.53 3.95 -8.33
C ARG A 239 -2.54 3.73 -9.45
N GLY A 240 -2.18 4.06 -10.68
CA GLY A 240 -3.06 3.96 -11.83
C GLY A 240 -2.42 4.49 -13.11
N ALA A 241 -3.10 4.30 -14.22
CA ALA A 241 -2.70 4.78 -15.53
C ALA A 241 -3.75 5.70 -16.14
N ALA A 242 -3.31 6.54 -17.10
CA ALA A 242 -4.21 7.43 -17.83
C ALA A 242 -3.83 7.51 -19.30
N SER A 243 -4.82 7.69 -20.18
CA SER A 243 -4.63 7.82 -21.63
C SER A 243 -5.75 8.64 -22.25
N ILE A 244 -5.72 8.77 -23.58
CA ILE A 244 -6.82 9.34 -24.36
C ILE A 244 -7.92 8.29 -24.62
N ASP A 245 -9.17 8.70 -24.75
CA ASP A 245 -10.35 7.87 -25.00
C ASP A 245 -10.23 7.00 -26.26
N LEU A 246 -9.49 7.45 -27.28
CA LEU A 246 -9.16 6.66 -28.48
C LEU A 246 -8.40 5.35 -28.17
N LYS A 247 -7.92 5.17 -26.93
CA LYS A 247 -7.20 3.99 -26.45
C LYS A 247 -8.03 3.09 -25.52
N GLN A 248 -9.31 3.41 -25.36
CA GLN A 248 -10.18 2.66 -24.47
C GLN A 248 -10.35 1.18 -24.88
N ASP A 249 -10.32 0.91 -26.18
CA ASP A 249 -10.51 -0.43 -26.74
C ASP A 249 -9.19 -1.15 -27.08
N GLU A 250 -8.04 -0.69 -26.55
CA GLU A 250 -6.74 -1.32 -26.77
C GLU A 250 -6.53 -2.47 -25.77
N PRO A 251 -6.61 -3.74 -26.22
CA PRO A 251 -6.57 -4.88 -25.30
C PRO A 251 -5.22 -5.02 -24.60
N GLY A 252 -4.12 -4.64 -25.26
CA GLY A 252 -2.80 -4.66 -24.64
C GLY A 252 -2.66 -3.67 -23.48
N LEU A 253 -3.23 -2.46 -23.59
CA LEU A 253 -3.25 -1.49 -22.50
C LEU A 253 -4.09 -1.99 -21.31
N ALA A 254 -5.27 -2.55 -21.60
CA ALA A 254 -6.15 -3.10 -20.57
C ALA A 254 -5.47 -4.26 -19.83
N ALA A 255 -4.85 -5.20 -20.57
CA ALA A 255 -4.13 -6.33 -19.97
C ALA A 255 -2.91 -5.90 -19.14
N PHE A 256 -2.12 -4.95 -19.63
CA PHE A 256 -0.98 -4.36 -18.91
C PHE A 256 -1.44 -3.76 -17.57
N CYS A 257 -2.45 -2.90 -17.59
CA CYS A 257 -2.95 -2.27 -16.36
C CYS A 257 -3.58 -3.27 -15.40
N ALA A 258 -4.30 -4.29 -15.92
CA ALA A 258 -4.89 -5.34 -15.10
C ALA A 258 -3.83 -6.20 -14.39
N ALA A 259 -2.70 -6.50 -15.06
CA ALA A 259 -1.59 -7.25 -14.46
C ALA A 259 -0.97 -6.51 -13.26
N HIS A 260 -0.97 -5.18 -13.28
CA HIS A 260 -0.51 -4.34 -12.17
C HIS A 260 -1.60 -3.99 -11.15
N GLY A 261 -2.85 -4.37 -11.40
CA GLY A 261 -3.99 -3.98 -10.57
C GLY A 261 -4.29 -2.47 -10.62
N TRP A 262 -3.91 -1.78 -11.70
CA TRP A 262 -4.11 -0.34 -11.84
C TRP A 262 -5.44 0.00 -12.50
N PRO A 263 -6.22 0.92 -11.93
CA PRO A 263 -7.32 1.55 -12.65
C PRO A 263 -6.77 2.39 -13.81
N VAL A 264 -7.52 2.43 -14.91
CA VAL A 264 -7.20 3.27 -16.09
C VAL A 264 -8.26 4.33 -16.24
N THR A 265 -7.82 5.58 -16.40
CA THR A 265 -8.70 6.71 -16.68
C THR A 265 -8.47 7.20 -18.10
N PHE A 266 -9.56 7.39 -18.86
CA PHE A 266 -9.51 7.89 -20.22
C PHE A 266 -10.09 9.30 -20.31
N TYR A 267 -9.44 10.14 -21.08
CA TYR A 267 -9.82 11.55 -21.28
C TYR A 267 -10.03 11.85 -22.75
N THR A 268 -11.00 12.69 -23.05
CA THR A 268 -11.22 13.21 -24.40
C THR A 268 -10.08 14.18 -24.81
N ALA A 269 -9.88 14.37 -26.10
CA ALA A 269 -8.93 15.36 -26.62
C ALA A 269 -9.17 16.75 -26.03
N ARG A 270 -10.45 17.15 -25.87
CA ARG A 270 -10.83 18.43 -25.27
C ARG A 270 -10.38 18.57 -23.82
N GLN A 271 -10.56 17.53 -23.02
CA GLN A 271 -10.11 17.53 -21.62
C GLN A 271 -8.59 17.63 -21.53
N LEU A 272 -7.87 16.87 -22.36
CA LEU A 272 -6.41 16.93 -22.41
C LEU A 272 -5.87 18.29 -22.87
N GLN A 273 -6.52 18.93 -23.84
CA GLN A 273 -6.14 20.28 -24.27
C GLN A 273 -6.31 21.33 -23.18
N ALA A 274 -7.31 21.17 -22.32
CA ALA A 274 -7.59 22.09 -21.22
C ALA A 274 -6.59 21.99 -20.06
N VAL A 275 -5.76 20.96 -20.03
CA VAL A 275 -4.72 20.81 -18.98
C VAL A 275 -3.64 21.86 -19.18
N GLU A 276 -3.48 22.75 -18.20
CA GLU A 276 -2.44 23.77 -18.20
C GLU A 276 -1.06 23.19 -17.88
N GLY A 277 -0.01 23.75 -18.46
CA GLY A 277 1.36 23.35 -18.20
C GLY A 277 2.24 23.34 -19.46
N HIS A 278 3.52 23.07 -19.25
CA HIS A 278 4.49 22.91 -20.33
C HIS A 278 4.65 21.40 -20.63
N PHE A 279 4.28 21.00 -21.83
CA PHE A 279 4.31 19.61 -22.27
C PHE A 279 5.17 19.45 -23.53
N THR A 280 5.77 18.29 -23.71
CA THR A 280 6.62 17.96 -24.86
C THR A 280 5.77 17.77 -26.12
N PRO A 281 5.76 18.70 -27.09
CA PRO A 281 4.84 18.62 -28.22
C PRO A 281 5.22 17.49 -29.20
N SER A 282 4.22 16.99 -29.94
CA SER A 282 4.39 16.03 -31.02
C SER A 282 3.43 16.34 -32.15
N ALA A 283 3.95 16.76 -33.30
CA ALA A 283 3.17 17.04 -34.48
C ALA A 283 2.38 15.81 -34.96
N PHE A 284 3.00 14.64 -34.91
CA PHE A 284 2.35 13.36 -35.25
C PHE A 284 1.16 13.06 -34.30
N VAL A 285 1.35 13.18 -33.00
CA VAL A 285 0.25 12.95 -32.04
C VAL A 285 -0.87 13.92 -32.27
N ARG A 286 -0.56 15.20 -32.52
CA ARG A 286 -1.54 16.24 -32.83
C ARG A 286 -2.36 15.90 -34.08
N SER A 287 -1.74 15.40 -35.15
CA SER A 287 -2.46 15.05 -36.39
C SER A 287 -3.41 13.87 -36.22
N VAL A 288 -3.14 12.95 -35.27
CA VAL A 288 -3.96 11.76 -35.04
C VAL A 288 -5.03 11.98 -33.97
N THR A 289 -4.70 12.73 -32.91
CA THR A 289 -5.54 12.82 -31.70
C THR A 289 -6.14 14.21 -31.49
N GLY A 290 -5.68 15.22 -32.26
CA GLY A 290 -6.05 16.62 -32.05
C GLY A 290 -5.30 17.29 -30.88
N VAL A 291 -4.49 16.55 -30.11
CA VAL A 291 -3.72 17.03 -28.94
C VAL A 291 -2.23 16.84 -29.20
N ASP A 292 -1.41 17.80 -28.88
CA ASP A 292 0.05 17.75 -29.09
C ASP A 292 0.80 16.82 -28.16
N ASN A 293 0.20 16.45 -27.02
CA ASN A 293 0.75 15.51 -26.05
C ASN A 293 -0.37 14.77 -25.32
N VAL A 294 -0.40 13.45 -25.38
CA VAL A 294 -1.38 12.61 -24.68
C VAL A 294 -0.85 12.17 -23.32
N CYS A 295 0.33 11.54 -23.26
CA CYS A 295 0.78 10.86 -22.04
C CYS A 295 1.03 11.83 -20.87
N GLU A 296 1.72 12.96 -21.10
CA GLU A 296 1.98 13.93 -20.02
C GLU A 296 0.69 14.59 -19.53
N ARG A 297 -0.16 15.04 -20.48
CA ARG A 297 -1.44 15.68 -20.12
C ARG A 297 -2.38 14.71 -19.40
N ALA A 298 -2.47 13.46 -19.85
CA ALA A 298 -3.29 12.44 -19.20
C ALA A 298 -2.77 12.11 -17.78
N ALA A 299 -1.45 12.00 -17.61
CA ALA A 299 -0.85 11.78 -16.29
C ALA A 299 -1.18 12.93 -15.34
N VAL A 300 -0.96 14.18 -15.76
CA VAL A 300 -1.21 15.39 -14.95
C VAL A 300 -2.70 15.51 -14.60
N CYS A 301 -3.59 15.31 -15.57
CA CYS A 301 -5.03 15.36 -15.35
C CYS A 301 -5.50 14.30 -14.33
N ALA A 302 -5.01 13.06 -14.44
CA ALA A 302 -5.43 11.98 -13.54
C ALA A 302 -4.75 12.02 -12.16
N ALA A 303 -3.54 12.59 -12.08
CA ALA A 303 -2.87 12.79 -10.80
C ALA A 303 -3.42 13.99 -10.03
N ASP A 304 -4.06 14.93 -10.71
CA ASP A 304 -4.37 16.27 -10.17
C ASP A 304 -3.12 16.89 -9.50
N GLY A 305 -1.98 16.82 -10.22
CA GLY A 305 -0.70 17.20 -9.67
C GLY A 305 0.41 17.28 -10.71
N PRO A 306 1.60 17.74 -10.31
CA PRO A 306 2.68 18.07 -11.23
C PRO A 306 3.28 16.86 -11.94
N LEU A 307 3.78 17.12 -13.16
CA LEU A 307 4.60 16.17 -13.90
C LEU A 307 5.91 15.93 -13.16
N GLN A 308 6.23 14.66 -12.89
CA GLN A 308 7.46 14.22 -12.20
C GLN A 308 8.52 13.77 -13.21
N VAL A 309 8.08 13.04 -14.24
CA VAL A 309 8.94 12.57 -15.30
C VAL A 309 8.28 12.90 -16.65
N PRO A 310 8.94 13.71 -17.48
CA PRO A 310 8.44 14.08 -18.80
C PRO A 310 8.41 12.86 -19.74
N LYS A 311 7.76 13.03 -20.88
CA LYS A 311 7.57 12.00 -21.89
C LYS A 311 8.88 11.33 -22.31
N GLN A 312 8.93 10.03 -22.13
CA GLN A 312 9.91 9.14 -22.75
C GLN A 312 9.21 8.35 -23.85
N ALA A 313 9.82 8.27 -25.04
CA ALA A 313 9.29 7.57 -26.20
C ALA A 313 10.25 6.47 -26.67
N GLY A 314 9.71 5.30 -27.00
CA GLY A 314 10.48 4.18 -27.54
C GLY A 314 9.55 3.05 -27.99
N GLY A 315 9.92 2.33 -29.07
CA GLY A 315 9.16 1.16 -29.53
C GLY A 315 7.69 1.38 -29.90
N GLY A 316 7.28 2.64 -30.12
CA GLY A 316 5.87 2.97 -30.37
C GLY A 316 5.03 3.19 -29.11
N VAL A 317 5.67 3.21 -27.95
CA VAL A 317 5.09 3.54 -26.64
C VAL A 317 5.65 4.86 -26.17
N THR A 318 4.82 5.68 -25.52
CA THR A 318 5.23 6.89 -24.80
C THR A 318 4.71 6.82 -23.38
N LEU A 319 5.58 7.09 -22.42
CA LEU A 319 5.26 7.09 -20.99
C LEU A 319 5.65 8.43 -20.37
N ALA A 320 4.88 8.86 -19.39
CA ALA A 320 5.17 10.00 -18.53
C ALA A 320 4.64 9.72 -17.13
N LEU A 321 5.20 10.34 -16.11
CA LEU A 321 4.75 10.19 -14.74
C LEU A 321 4.35 11.55 -14.17
N ALA A 322 3.15 11.63 -13.64
CA ALA A 322 2.73 12.71 -12.73
C ALA A 322 2.43 12.12 -11.34
N ALA A 323 2.46 12.95 -10.33
CA ALA A 323 2.16 12.51 -8.97
C ALA A 323 1.15 13.43 -8.30
N LYS A 324 0.20 12.82 -7.58
CA LYS A 324 -0.70 13.55 -6.69
C LYS A 324 0.12 14.35 -5.66
N PRO A 325 -0.31 15.56 -5.27
CA PRO A 325 0.28 16.26 -4.14
C PRO A 325 0.35 15.36 -2.91
N PHE A 326 1.52 15.33 -2.28
CA PHE A 326 1.79 14.49 -1.13
C PHE A 326 2.40 15.33 -0.01
N ALA A 327 1.77 15.30 1.15
CA ALA A 327 2.16 16.08 2.31
C ALA A 327 2.25 15.13 3.53
N PRO A 328 3.34 14.37 3.65
CA PRO A 328 3.53 13.45 4.77
C PRO A 328 3.66 14.20 6.10
N ASP A 329 3.20 13.57 7.16
CA ASP A 329 3.35 14.05 8.53
C ASP A 329 3.89 12.94 9.45
N TRP A 330 4.16 13.27 10.72
CA TRP A 330 4.69 12.30 11.68
C TRP A 330 3.61 11.51 12.44
N SER A 331 2.35 11.55 12.00
CA SER A 331 1.29 10.73 12.60
C SER A 331 1.33 9.28 12.11
N TRP A 332 1.19 8.33 13.02
CA TRP A 332 1.14 6.89 12.69
C TRP A 332 0.30 6.06 13.66
N LYS A 333 0.02 6.57 14.87
CA LYS A 333 -0.71 5.80 15.91
C LYS A 333 -2.22 5.86 15.79
N ASP A 334 -2.74 6.90 15.15
CA ASP A 334 -4.16 7.18 15.03
C ASP A 334 -4.71 6.88 13.62
N ALA A 335 -3.91 6.26 12.75
CA ALA A 335 -4.37 5.85 11.43
C ALA A 335 -5.44 4.75 11.59
N GLU A 336 -6.67 5.03 11.16
CA GLU A 336 -7.76 4.04 11.15
C GLU A 336 -7.34 2.76 10.40
N PRO A 337 -7.70 1.59 10.93
CA PRO A 337 -7.36 0.28 10.35
C PRO A 337 -8.10 -0.02 9.04
#